data_195180b84c59ee0cc8fa5662db3ab078
#
_entry.id   195180b84c59ee0cc8fa5662db3ab078
#
_cell.length_a   1.000
_cell.length_b   1.000
_cell.length_c   1.000
_cell.angle_alpha   90.00
_cell.angle_beta   90.00
_cell.angle_gamma   90.00
#
_symmetry.space_group_name_H-M   'P 1'
#
loop_
_entity.id
_entity.type
_entity.pdbx_description
1 polymer ?
#
loop_
_entity_poly.entity_id
_entity_poly.type
_entity_poly.pdbx_seq_one_letter_code
_entity_poly.pdbx_strand_id
1 'polypeptide(L)'
;VDHCWQSYNAWIAHFDLLGFKSKLETSPIHFLQSEVDGIVNDLQAEVKDFPSNVDYVLYADTFILYSKSSESKDYPALLHTATHFMEKCIYKGIALRGSISYGEIAVGNDKRTMIGRAFLDSYQYCEDQDWLGLILSPTASGQLAEMQIDPIRHGFIHEEIPWRKRSITNREVFAYSFCRGRSNFPCPLLQKLEEMEQLAPEGAKLKYERTIRFIEKHWQIV
;
A
#
# COMPACT_ATOMS: atom_id res chain seq x y z
N VAL A 1 -10.03 -5.94 32.97
CA VAL A 1 -9.85 -4.84 32.01
C VAL A 1 -10.88 -5.09 30.92
N ASP A 2 -11.97 -4.32 30.92
CA ASP A 2 -12.97 -4.39 29.87
C ASP A 2 -12.32 -3.92 28.57
N HIS A 3 -12.01 -4.88 27.69
CA HIS A 3 -11.58 -4.57 26.32
C HIS A 3 -12.80 -4.10 25.55
N CYS A 4 -13.02 -2.79 25.57
CA CYS A 4 -14.06 -2.20 24.75
C CYS A 4 -13.58 -2.13 23.30
N TRP A 5 -14.24 -2.87 22.41
CA TRP A 5 -14.00 -2.87 20.98
C TRP A 5 -14.92 -1.86 20.31
N GLN A 6 -14.39 -1.16 19.31
CA GLN A 6 -15.19 -0.34 18.40
C GLN A 6 -15.27 -1.06 17.06
N SER A 7 -16.49 -1.41 16.64
CA SER A 7 -16.75 -2.09 15.35
C SER A 7 -17.40 -1.12 14.38
N TYR A 8 -16.86 -1.03 13.17
CA TYR A 8 -17.37 -0.19 12.09
C TYR A 8 -16.79 -0.65 10.75
N ASN A 9 -17.36 -0.16 9.64
CA ASN A 9 -16.74 -0.34 8.33
C ASN A 9 -15.63 0.68 8.13
N ALA A 10 -14.48 0.24 7.62
CA ALA A 10 -13.31 1.08 7.39
C ALA A 10 -12.66 0.78 6.05
N TRP A 11 -11.95 1.76 5.54
CA TRP A 11 -10.94 1.58 4.52
C TRP A 11 -9.63 1.15 5.19
N ILE A 12 -8.98 0.14 4.64
CA ILE A 12 -7.68 -0.36 5.13
C ILE A 12 -6.69 -0.38 3.96
N ALA A 13 -5.50 0.14 4.19
CA ALA A 13 -4.35 -0.08 3.33
C ALA A 13 -3.31 -0.91 4.07
N HIS A 14 -3.00 -2.08 3.55
CA HIS A 14 -2.00 -2.99 4.09
C HIS A 14 -0.75 -2.92 3.22
N PHE A 15 0.42 -2.75 3.84
CA PHE A 15 1.71 -2.72 3.18
C PHE A 15 2.66 -3.74 3.77
N ASP A 16 3.40 -4.43 2.91
CA ASP A 16 4.44 -5.40 3.24
C ASP A 16 5.78 -4.91 2.70
N LEU A 17 6.76 -4.71 3.58
CA LEU A 17 8.12 -4.30 3.21
C LEU A 17 8.90 -5.51 2.69
N LEU A 18 9.32 -5.44 1.43
CA LEU A 18 10.04 -6.54 0.80
C LEU A 18 11.52 -6.56 1.18
N GLY A 19 12.03 -7.77 1.48
CA GLY A 19 13.43 -7.97 1.84
C GLY A 19 13.77 -7.62 3.29
N PHE A 20 12.82 -7.25 4.14
CA PHE A 20 13.05 -6.89 5.53
C PHE A 20 13.69 -8.05 6.33
N LYS A 21 13.23 -9.28 6.12
CA LYS A 21 13.83 -10.48 6.73
C LYS A 21 15.32 -10.61 6.40
N SER A 22 15.69 -10.45 5.13
CA SER A 22 17.10 -10.52 4.71
C SER A 22 17.93 -9.40 5.32
N LYS A 23 17.37 -8.19 5.43
CA LYS A 23 18.01 -7.07 6.12
C LYS A 23 18.24 -7.38 7.61
N LEU A 24 17.27 -8.01 8.29
CA LEU A 24 17.41 -8.44 9.69
C LEU A 24 18.54 -9.45 9.89
N GLU A 25 18.77 -10.33 8.92
CA GLU A 25 19.83 -11.34 8.99
C GLU A 25 21.24 -10.77 8.68
N THR A 26 21.31 -9.67 7.94
CA THR A 26 22.58 -9.13 7.42
C THR A 26 22.99 -7.78 7.99
N SER A 27 22.09 -7.05 8.64
CA SER A 27 22.34 -5.70 9.16
C SER A 27 22.17 -5.60 10.66
N PRO A 28 22.98 -4.79 11.35
CA PRO A 28 22.76 -4.52 12.77
C PRO A 28 21.39 -3.88 13.03
N ILE A 29 20.73 -4.28 14.09
CA ILE A 29 19.35 -3.88 14.42
C ILE A 29 19.17 -2.35 14.49
N HIS A 30 20.17 -1.61 14.95
CA HIS A 30 20.08 -0.15 15.07
C HIS A 30 19.97 0.59 13.71
N PHE A 31 20.53 0.01 12.63
CA PHE A 31 20.34 0.55 11.29
C PHE A 31 18.89 0.40 10.83
N LEU A 32 18.30 -0.78 11.08
CA LEU A 32 16.90 -1.03 10.76
C LEU A 32 15.95 -0.17 11.60
N GLN A 33 16.27 0.04 12.88
CA GLN A 33 15.54 0.98 13.73
C GLN A 33 15.53 2.39 13.11
N SER A 34 16.70 2.91 12.72
CA SER A 34 16.79 4.23 12.11
C SER A 34 16.01 4.33 10.79
N GLU A 35 16.03 3.26 9.97
CA GLU A 35 15.25 3.18 8.73
C GLU A 35 13.74 3.21 9.01
N VAL A 36 13.29 2.39 9.96
CA VAL A 36 11.88 2.33 10.38
C VAL A 36 11.43 3.64 11.03
N ASP A 37 12.24 4.23 11.91
CA ASP A 37 11.94 5.54 12.52
C ASP A 37 11.77 6.62 11.46
N GLY A 38 12.62 6.61 10.42
CA GLY A 38 12.49 7.52 9.28
C GLY A 38 11.17 7.36 8.53
N ILE A 39 10.70 6.11 8.34
CA ILE A 39 9.41 5.81 7.69
C ILE A 39 8.24 6.26 8.58
N VAL A 40 8.32 5.93 9.87
CA VAL A 40 7.27 6.29 10.85
C VAL A 40 7.12 7.80 10.98
N ASN A 41 8.23 8.55 11.02
CA ASN A 41 8.21 10.00 11.08
C ASN A 41 7.54 10.62 9.84
N ASP A 42 7.83 10.11 8.64
CA ASP A 42 7.19 10.57 7.41
C ASP A 42 5.68 10.28 7.44
N LEU A 43 5.29 9.07 7.84
CA LEU A 43 3.89 8.69 7.95
C LEU A 43 3.15 9.55 8.99
N GLN A 44 3.78 9.84 10.13
CA GLN A 44 3.20 10.73 11.15
C GLN A 44 3.00 12.16 10.63
N ALA A 45 3.91 12.67 9.81
CA ALA A 45 3.76 13.96 9.18
C ALA A 45 2.54 13.97 8.24
N GLU A 46 2.41 12.97 7.36
CA GLU A 46 1.27 12.83 6.45
C GLU A 46 -0.07 12.74 7.17
N VAL A 47 -0.15 11.93 8.24
CA VAL A 47 -1.36 11.76 9.05
C VAL A 47 -1.75 13.04 9.79
N LYS A 48 -0.79 13.92 10.11
CA LYS A 48 -1.07 15.23 10.74
C LYS A 48 -1.60 16.27 9.75
N ASP A 49 -1.11 16.27 8.53
CA ASP A 49 -1.47 17.25 7.50
C ASP A 49 -2.90 17.02 6.96
N PHE A 50 -3.35 15.75 6.98
CA PHE A 50 -4.75 15.40 6.73
C PHE A 50 -5.47 15.24 8.06
N PRO A 51 -6.39 16.16 8.43
CA PRO A 51 -7.00 16.13 9.74
C PRO A 51 -7.70 14.79 10.00
N SER A 52 -6.98 13.96 10.68
CA SER A 52 -7.39 12.97 11.68
C SER A 52 -8.23 11.77 11.28
N ASN A 53 -8.51 11.49 10.01
CA ASN A 53 -9.37 10.35 9.67
C ASN A 53 -8.63 9.05 9.40
N VAL A 54 -7.30 9.07 9.38
CA VAL A 54 -6.46 7.88 9.19
C VAL A 54 -5.65 7.64 10.45
N ASP A 55 -5.55 6.39 10.86
CA ASP A 55 -4.64 5.93 11.91
C ASP A 55 -3.76 4.81 11.35
N TYR A 56 -2.74 4.39 12.07
CA TYR A 56 -1.86 3.32 11.59
C TYR A 56 -1.40 2.38 12.71
N VAL A 57 -1.07 1.16 12.31
CA VAL A 57 -0.39 0.16 13.14
C VAL A 57 0.84 -0.32 12.39
N LEU A 58 1.95 -0.46 13.11
CA LEU A 58 3.18 -1.08 12.61
C LEU A 58 3.44 -2.36 13.38
N TYR A 59 3.65 -3.45 12.66
CA TYR A 59 4.09 -4.72 13.23
C TYR A 59 5.13 -5.39 12.32
N ALA A 60 6.36 -5.53 12.81
CA ALA A 60 7.50 -6.06 12.05
C ALA A 60 7.74 -5.28 10.75
N ASP A 61 7.50 -5.90 9.60
CA ASP A 61 7.62 -5.34 8.25
C ASP A 61 6.28 -4.93 7.64
N THR A 62 5.23 -4.92 8.44
CA THR A 62 3.87 -4.65 8.00
C THR A 62 3.36 -3.31 8.50
N PHE A 63 2.95 -2.42 7.59
CA PHE A 63 2.23 -1.20 7.90
C PHE A 63 0.77 -1.32 7.52
N ILE A 64 -0.12 -0.98 8.46
CA ILE A 64 -1.56 -0.99 8.26
C ILE A 64 -2.07 0.42 8.51
N LEU A 65 -2.60 1.06 7.47
CA LEU A 65 -3.31 2.33 7.59
C LEU A 65 -4.81 2.02 7.60
N TYR A 66 -5.58 2.71 8.42
CA TYR A 66 -7.03 2.49 8.44
C TYR A 66 -7.79 3.79 8.71
N SER A 67 -8.97 3.92 8.10
CA SER A 67 -9.85 5.04 8.37
C SER A 67 -10.54 4.87 9.73
N LYS A 68 -10.80 6.00 10.42
CA LYS A 68 -11.47 6.00 11.74
C LYS A 68 -12.99 5.94 11.64
N SER A 69 -13.53 6.01 10.45
CA SER A 69 -14.96 5.91 10.16
C SER A 69 -15.20 5.39 8.76
N SER A 70 -16.46 5.33 8.34
CA SER A 70 -16.89 4.93 6.99
C SER A 70 -17.42 6.12 6.16
N GLU A 71 -17.07 7.33 6.51
CA GLU A 71 -17.56 8.51 5.79
C GLU A 71 -16.93 8.63 4.40
N SER A 72 -17.62 9.31 3.48
CA SER A 72 -17.16 9.46 2.09
C SER A 72 -15.81 10.17 1.96
N LYS A 73 -15.45 11.03 2.92
CA LYS A 73 -14.15 11.72 2.98
C LYS A 73 -12.98 10.82 3.39
N ASP A 74 -13.27 9.64 3.95
CA ASP A 74 -12.23 8.75 4.50
C ASP A 74 -11.45 8.03 3.40
N TYR A 75 -12.10 7.68 2.28
CA TYR A 75 -11.40 7.07 1.15
C TYR A 75 -10.32 8.00 0.54
N PRO A 76 -10.64 9.27 0.18
CA PRO A 76 -9.62 10.17 -0.33
C PRO A 76 -8.46 10.40 0.66
N ALA A 77 -8.75 10.49 1.96
CA ALA A 77 -7.74 10.67 3.00
C ALA A 77 -6.82 9.43 3.10
N LEU A 78 -7.40 8.22 3.14
CA LEU A 78 -6.62 6.99 3.16
C LEU A 78 -5.81 6.81 1.88
N LEU A 79 -6.42 7.05 0.71
CA LEU A 79 -5.72 6.92 -0.58
C LEU A 79 -4.52 7.86 -0.66
N HIS A 80 -4.70 9.14 -0.28
CA HIS A 80 -3.62 10.11 -0.26
C HIS A 80 -2.48 9.65 0.66
N THR A 81 -2.80 9.29 1.91
CA THR A 81 -1.80 8.79 2.86
C THR A 81 -1.09 7.54 2.35
N ALA A 82 -1.84 6.59 1.79
CA ALA A 82 -1.31 5.32 1.29
C ALA A 82 -0.36 5.52 0.09
N THR A 83 -0.75 6.36 -0.87
CA THR A 83 0.06 6.62 -2.06
C THR A 83 1.33 7.41 -1.75
N HIS A 84 1.23 8.45 -0.91
CA HIS A 84 2.39 9.21 -0.44
C HIS A 84 3.35 8.36 0.39
N PHE A 85 2.82 7.53 1.31
CA PHE A 85 3.61 6.60 2.09
C PHE A 85 4.43 5.67 1.19
N MET A 86 3.79 5.07 0.19
CA MET A 86 4.48 4.18 -0.75
C MET A 86 5.53 4.92 -1.58
N GLU A 87 5.22 6.09 -2.13
CA GLU A 87 6.18 6.90 -2.87
C GLU A 87 7.40 7.26 -2.01
N LYS A 88 7.20 7.72 -0.78
CA LYS A 88 8.29 8.05 0.15
C LYS A 88 9.18 6.86 0.48
N CYS A 89 8.58 5.68 0.68
CA CYS A 89 9.34 4.44 0.88
C CYS A 89 10.22 4.13 -0.33
N ILE A 90 9.68 4.21 -1.56
CA ILE A 90 10.44 3.97 -2.79
C ILE A 90 11.59 4.99 -2.91
N TYR A 91 11.37 6.28 -2.67
CA TYR A 91 12.43 7.30 -2.70
C TYR A 91 13.54 7.03 -1.68
N LYS A 92 13.23 6.41 -0.55
CA LYS A 92 14.21 5.94 0.45
C LYS A 92 14.90 4.62 0.06
N GLY A 93 14.56 4.02 -1.07
CA GLY A 93 15.09 2.72 -1.48
C GLY A 93 14.46 1.54 -0.75
N ILE A 94 13.25 1.70 -0.22
CA ILE A 94 12.50 0.68 0.49
C ILE A 94 11.44 0.11 -0.44
N ALA A 95 11.60 -1.17 -0.78
CA ALA A 95 10.66 -1.89 -1.62
C ALA A 95 9.46 -2.35 -0.79
N LEU A 96 8.26 -2.10 -1.31
CA LEU A 96 7.02 -2.55 -0.67
C LEU A 96 5.94 -2.84 -1.70
N ARG A 97 4.95 -3.57 -1.26
CA ARG A 97 3.69 -3.79 -1.98
C ARG A 97 2.53 -3.50 -1.05
N GLY A 98 1.37 -3.17 -1.59
CA GLY A 98 0.23 -2.83 -0.77
C GLY A 98 -1.10 -3.16 -1.43
N SER A 99 -2.15 -3.24 -0.62
CA SER A 99 -3.53 -3.35 -1.09
C SER A 99 -4.47 -2.52 -0.22
N ILE A 100 -5.50 -1.97 -0.85
CA ILE A 100 -6.58 -1.25 -0.18
C ILE A 100 -7.84 -2.12 -0.21
N SER A 101 -8.48 -2.29 0.94
CA SER A 101 -9.74 -3.01 1.14
C SER A 101 -10.75 -2.16 1.89
N TYR A 102 -12.02 -2.56 1.84
CA TYR A 102 -13.09 -1.95 2.61
C TYR A 102 -13.96 -3.02 3.27
N GLY A 103 -14.41 -2.76 4.50
CA GLY A 103 -15.36 -3.60 5.20
C GLY A 103 -15.25 -3.49 6.71
N GLU A 104 -15.91 -4.41 7.39
CA GLU A 104 -16.00 -4.42 8.85
C GLU A 104 -14.65 -4.70 9.51
N ILE A 105 -14.33 -3.88 10.51
CA ILE A 105 -13.23 -4.06 11.46
C ILE A 105 -13.71 -3.85 12.88
N ALA A 106 -12.99 -4.43 13.83
CA ALA A 106 -13.09 -4.09 15.23
C ALA A 106 -11.70 -3.70 15.74
N VAL A 107 -11.60 -2.53 16.34
CA VAL A 107 -10.37 -1.97 16.87
C VAL A 107 -10.46 -1.89 18.39
N GLY A 108 -9.46 -2.41 19.10
CA GLY A 108 -9.36 -2.30 20.55
C GLY A 108 -9.06 -0.86 21.00
N ASN A 109 -9.41 -0.54 22.23
CA ASN A 109 -9.17 0.80 22.81
C ASN A 109 -7.70 1.21 22.83
N ASP A 110 -6.78 0.23 22.83
CA ASP A 110 -5.34 0.43 22.74
C ASP A 110 -4.88 0.85 21.34
N LYS A 111 -5.78 0.79 20.32
CA LYS A 111 -5.52 1.03 18.90
C LYS A 111 -4.41 0.14 18.28
N ARG A 112 -3.98 -0.89 19.03
CA ARG A 112 -2.94 -1.82 18.60
C ARG A 112 -3.52 -3.18 18.22
N THR A 113 -4.70 -3.48 18.70
CA THR A 113 -5.40 -4.73 18.42
C THR A 113 -6.50 -4.47 17.41
N MET A 114 -6.45 -5.20 16.30
CA MET A 114 -7.42 -5.09 15.21
C MET A 114 -7.80 -6.47 14.70
N ILE A 115 -9.08 -6.69 14.45
CA ILE A 115 -9.61 -7.86 13.75
C ILE A 115 -10.66 -7.39 12.74
N GLY A 116 -10.86 -8.16 11.67
CA GLY A 116 -11.94 -7.86 10.73
C GLY A 116 -11.72 -8.45 9.35
N ARG A 117 -12.80 -8.46 8.58
CA ARG A 117 -12.78 -9.00 7.20
C ARG A 117 -11.96 -8.13 6.28
N ALA A 118 -12.08 -6.80 6.40
CA ALA A 118 -11.31 -5.86 5.59
C ALA A 118 -9.80 -6.02 5.81
N PHE A 119 -9.38 -6.29 7.07
CA PHE A 119 -7.98 -6.57 7.38
C PHE A 119 -7.50 -7.86 6.70
N LEU A 120 -8.26 -8.95 6.81
CA LEU A 120 -7.90 -10.23 6.19
C LEU A 120 -7.84 -10.11 4.66
N ASP A 121 -8.80 -9.41 4.06
CA ASP A 121 -8.86 -9.17 2.62
C ASP A 121 -7.63 -8.35 2.14
N SER A 122 -7.32 -7.24 2.82
CA SER A 122 -6.14 -6.43 2.49
C SER A 122 -4.83 -7.23 2.61
N TYR A 123 -4.69 -8.03 3.66
CA TYR A 123 -3.55 -8.92 3.84
C TYR A 123 -3.39 -9.91 2.68
N GLN A 124 -4.47 -10.62 2.32
CA GLN A 124 -4.42 -11.63 1.25
C GLN A 124 -4.03 -11.02 -0.10
N TYR A 125 -4.69 -9.91 -0.47
CA TYR A 125 -4.41 -9.22 -1.73
C TYR A 125 -3.02 -8.56 -1.76
N CYS A 126 -2.48 -8.14 -0.62
CA CYS A 126 -1.12 -7.66 -0.51
C CYS A 126 -0.11 -8.81 -0.70
N GLU A 127 -0.28 -9.91 0.06
CA GLU A 127 0.66 -11.03 0.05
C GLU A 127 0.73 -11.79 -1.28
N ASP A 128 -0.37 -11.86 -2.01
CA ASP A 128 -0.45 -12.62 -3.26
C ASP A 128 0.09 -11.89 -4.49
N GLN A 129 0.45 -10.60 -4.38
CA GLN A 129 1.12 -9.84 -5.43
C GLN A 129 2.58 -10.29 -5.62
N ASP A 130 3.05 -10.30 -6.87
CA ASP A 130 4.43 -10.61 -7.23
C ASP A 130 5.11 -9.45 -7.99
N TRP A 131 4.93 -8.25 -7.48
CA TRP A 131 5.49 -6.99 -7.95
C TRP A 131 5.53 -5.96 -6.80
N LEU A 132 5.95 -4.70 -7.07
CA LEU A 132 5.95 -3.57 -6.15
C LEU A 132 4.81 -2.63 -6.56
N GLY A 133 3.62 -2.83 -6.02
CA GLY A 133 2.46 -2.07 -6.43
C GLY A 133 1.43 -1.87 -5.32
N LEU A 134 0.49 -0.96 -5.55
CA LEU A 134 -0.68 -0.72 -4.71
C LEU A 134 -1.93 -1.03 -5.52
N ILE A 135 -2.80 -1.88 -4.98
CA ILE A 135 -4.03 -2.30 -5.65
C ILE A 135 -5.28 -2.06 -4.79
N LEU A 136 -6.42 -2.03 -5.45
CA LEU A 136 -7.72 -2.15 -4.77
C LEU A 136 -8.15 -3.61 -4.77
N SER A 137 -8.53 -4.13 -3.61
CA SER A 137 -9.20 -5.42 -3.53
C SER A 137 -10.61 -5.36 -4.13
N PRO A 138 -11.27 -6.49 -4.39
CA PRO A 138 -12.65 -6.50 -4.85
C PRO A 138 -13.62 -5.81 -3.89
N THR A 139 -13.40 -5.90 -2.57
CA THR A 139 -14.24 -5.21 -1.58
C THR A 139 -14.11 -3.70 -1.68
N ALA A 140 -12.88 -3.19 -1.88
CA ALA A 140 -12.65 -1.77 -2.11
C ALA A 140 -13.28 -1.29 -3.41
N SER A 141 -13.08 -2.03 -4.51
CA SER A 141 -13.65 -1.70 -5.82
C SER A 141 -15.18 -1.71 -5.80
N GLY A 142 -15.78 -2.69 -5.12
CA GLY A 142 -17.23 -2.78 -4.93
C GLY A 142 -17.79 -1.58 -4.18
N GLN A 143 -17.14 -1.20 -3.07
CA GLN A 143 -17.56 -0.03 -2.29
C GLN A 143 -17.44 1.28 -3.08
N LEU A 144 -16.37 1.45 -3.88
CA LEU A 144 -16.24 2.63 -4.74
C LEU A 144 -17.34 2.69 -5.81
N ALA A 145 -17.73 1.55 -6.38
CA ALA A 145 -18.85 1.48 -7.31
C ALA A 145 -20.18 1.89 -6.65
N GLU A 146 -20.44 1.43 -5.41
CA GLU A 146 -21.61 1.85 -4.63
C GLU A 146 -21.60 3.37 -4.33
N MET A 147 -20.43 3.93 -4.07
CA MET A 147 -20.23 5.37 -3.86
C MET A 147 -20.23 6.18 -5.17
N GLN A 148 -20.33 5.53 -6.32
CA GLN A 148 -20.23 6.15 -7.67
C GLN A 148 -18.87 6.87 -7.87
N ILE A 149 -17.81 6.36 -7.27
CA ILE A 149 -16.44 6.86 -7.42
C ILE A 149 -15.71 6.00 -8.45
N ASP A 150 -15.23 6.62 -9.52
CA ASP A 150 -14.43 5.96 -10.55
C ASP A 150 -12.96 5.89 -10.12
N PRO A 151 -12.39 4.70 -9.84
CA PRO A 151 -10.98 4.56 -9.46
C PRO A 151 -10.01 5.12 -10.51
N ILE A 152 -10.39 5.12 -11.79
CA ILE A 152 -9.53 5.64 -12.87
C ILE A 152 -9.25 7.13 -12.69
N ARG A 153 -10.21 7.91 -12.20
CA ARG A 153 -10.01 9.33 -11.88
C ARG A 153 -9.08 9.58 -10.70
N HIS A 154 -8.84 8.55 -9.90
CA HIS A 154 -7.95 8.57 -8.75
C HIS A 154 -6.58 7.92 -9.04
N GLY A 155 -6.21 7.74 -10.30
CA GLY A 155 -4.89 7.25 -10.70
C GLY A 155 -4.77 5.73 -10.79
N PHE A 156 -5.86 4.98 -10.69
CA PHE A 156 -5.85 3.54 -10.90
C PHE A 156 -6.06 3.14 -12.36
N ILE A 157 -5.58 1.97 -12.71
CA ILE A 157 -5.75 1.32 -14.01
C ILE A 157 -6.30 -0.08 -13.75
N HIS A 158 -7.34 -0.47 -14.48
CA HIS A 158 -7.93 -1.81 -14.38
C HIS A 158 -7.17 -2.76 -15.30
N GLU A 159 -6.44 -3.72 -14.72
CA GLU A 159 -5.56 -4.60 -15.47
C GLU A 159 -5.24 -5.89 -14.69
N GLU A 160 -4.85 -6.94 -15.38
CA GLU A 160 -4.23 -8.11 -14.76
C GLU A 160 -2.81 -7.77 -14.29
N ILE A 161 -2.55 -8.01 -13.00
CA ILE A 161 -1.22 -7.82 -12.40
C ILE A 161 -0.51 -9.16 -12.17
N PRO A 162 0.81 -9.16 -11.91
CA PRO A 162 1.52 -10.37 -11.52
C PRO A 162 1.09 -10.91 -10.16
N TRP A 163 0.64 -12.16 -10.12
CA TRP A 163 0.23 -12.86 -8.91
C TRP A 163 1.15 -14.03 -8.57
N ARG A 164 1.43 -14.23 -7.28
CA ARG A 164 2.18 -15.39 -6.78
C ARG A 164 1.35 -16.67 -6.83
N LYS A 165 0.09 -16.60 -6.42
CA LYS A 165 -0.80 -17.76 -6.35
C LYS A 165 -1.76 -17.79 -7.53
N ARG A 166 -1.95 -18.99 -8.07
CA ARG A 166 -2.95 -19.25 -9.11
C ARG A 166 -4.39 -19.32 -8.57
N SER A 167 -4.57 -19.29 -7.25
CA SER A 167 -5.87 -19.42 -6.59
C SER A 167 -6.73 -18.15 -6.63
N ILE A 168 -6.16 -17.01 -7.04
CA ILE A 168 -6.94 -15.79 -7.23
C ILE A 168 -7.73 -15.94 -8.52
N THR A 169 -9.05 -16.02 -8.37
CA THR A 169 -10.01 -16.20 -9.49
C THR A 169 -10.19 -14.90 -10.29
N ASN A 170 -10.20 -13.75 -9.63
CA ASN A 170 -10.25 -12.45 -10.28
C ASN A 170 -8.85 -11.86 -10.32
N ARG A 171 -8.19 -11.98 -11.47
CA ARG A 171 -6.80 -11.55 -11.68
C ARG A 171 -6.68 -10.10 -12.13
N GLU A 172 -7.76 -9.53 -12.65
CA GLU A 172 -7.85 -8.12 -13.00
C GLU A 172 -8.27 -7.31 -11.78
N VAL A 173 -7.51 -6.28 -11.47
CA VAL A 173 -7.72 -5.38 -10.34
C VAL A 173 -7.42 -3.95 -10.74
N PHE A 174 -7.86 -3.00 -9.92
CA PHE A 174 -7.42 -1.63 -10.05
C PHE A 174 -6.04 -1.46 -9.42
N ALA A 175 -5.03 -1.19 -10.23
CA ALA A 175 -3.64 -0.98 -9.83
C ALA A 175 -3.26 0.50 -9.94
N TYR A 176 -2.61 1.05 -8.92
CA TYR A 176 -2.24 2.47 -8.87
C TYR A 176 -1.04 2.76 -9.79
N SER A 177 -1.21 3.76 -10.65
CA SER A 177 -0.15 4.24 -11.55
C SER A 177 0.53 5.48 -10.96
N PHE A 178 1.69 5.29 -10.36
CA PHE A 178 2.45 6.33 -9.64
C PHE A 178 2.88 7.53 -10.49
N CYS A 179 3.02 7.33 -11.79
CA CYS A 179 3.56 8.35 -12.70
C CYS A 179 2.51 8.98 -13.62
N ARG A 180 1.24 8.61 -13.48
CA ARG A 180 0.17 9.09 -14.35
C ARG A 180 0.00 10.62 -14.20
N GLY A 181 -0.09 11.32 -15.34
CA GLY A 181 -0.30 12.77 -15.38
C GLY A 181 0.93 13.60 -15.01
N ARG A 182 2.09 13.01 -14.78
CA ARG A 182 3.35 13.75 -14.58
C ARG A 182 3.95 14.15 -15.94
N SER A 183 4.34 15.42 -16.08
CA SER A 183 4.78 16.00 -17.36
C SER A 183 6.16 15.52 -17.85
N ASN A 184 6.99 14.96 -16.97
CA ASN A 184 8.37 14.58 -17.29
C ASN A 184 8.54 13.06 -17.28
N PHE A 185 9.01 12.50 -18.39
CA PHE A 185 9.43 11.11 -18.48
C PHE A 185 10.94 11.03 -18.75
N PRO A 186 11.68 10.11 -18.11
CA PRO A 186 11.25 9.25 -17.01
C PRO A 186 10.95 10.04 -15.73
N CYS A 187 9.92 9.63 -14.99
CA CYS A 187 9.62 10.28 -13.72
C CYS A 187 10.67 9.88 -12.65
N PRO A 188 10.95 10.74 -11.65
CA PRO A 188 11.97 10.43 -10.63
C PRO A 188 11.72 9.13 -9.88
N LEU A 189 10.47 8.72 -9.71
CA LEU A 189 10.12 7.46 -9.05
C LEU A 189 10.52 6.25 -9.91
N LEU A 190 10.33 6.33 -11.24
CA LEU A 190 10.78 5.28 -12.17
C LEU A 190 12.29 5.12 -12.12
N GLN A 191 13.05 6.23 -12.21
CA GLN A 191 14.51 6.21 -12.07
C GLN A 191 14.95 5.57 -10.76
N LYS A 192 14.25 5.88 -9.66
CA LYS A 192 14.54 5.27 -8.36
C LYS A 192 14.28 3.77 -8.33
N LEU A 193 13.21 3.30 -8.96
CA LEU A 193 12.93 1.86 -9.08
C LEU A 193 13.99 1.13 -9.92
N GLU A 194 14.49 1.75 -11.02
CA GLU A 194 15.58 1.21 -11.83
C GLU A 194 16.89 1.11 -11.03
N GLU A 195 17.23 2.13 -10.23
CA GLU A 195 18.38 2.07 -9.31
C GLU A 195 18.24 0.92 -8.29
N MET A 196 17.04 0.78 -7.72
CA MET A 196 16.76 -0.28 -6.73
C MET A 196 16.82 -1.67 -7.36
N GLU A 197 16.36 -1.85 -8.61
CA GLU A 197 16.46 -3.09 -9.36
C GLU A 197 17.91 -3.54 -9.54
N GLN A 198 18.80 -2.61 -9.93
CA GLN A 198 20.21 -2.89 -10.11
C GLN A 198 20.89 -3.42 -8.83
N LEU A 199 20.45 -2.93 -7.68
CA LEU A 199 20.97 -3.31 -6.36
C LEU A 199 20.24 -4.51 -5.74
N ALA A 200 19.12 -4.93 -6.34
CA ALA A 200 18.27 -5.99 -5.78
C ALA A 200 18.93 -7.37 -5.92
N PRO A 201 18.73 -8.26 -4.92
CA PRO A 201 19.07 -9.67 -5.07
C PRO A 201 18.39 -10.28 -6.29
N GLU A 202 19.05 -11.22 -6.96
CA GLU A 202 18.56 -11.83 -8.22
C GLU A 202 17.11 -12.34 -8.12
N GLY A 203 16.76 -12.99 -7.00
CA GLY A 203 15.39 -13.47 -6.77
C GLY A 203 14.32 -12.39 -6.59
N ALA A 204 14.72 -11.11 -6.41
CA ALA A 204 13.80 -9.99 -6.26
C ALA A 204 13.67 -9.13 -7.53
N LYS A 205 14.66 -9.15 -8.45
CA LYS A 205 14.70 -8.30 -9.65
C LYS A 205 13.43 -8.35 -10.47
N LEU A 206 12.89 -9.54 -10.70
CA LEU A 206 11.68 -9.71 -11.50
C LEU A 206 10.48 -8.89 -10.99
N LYS A 207 10.41 -8.60 -9.68
CA LYS A 207 9.33 -7.77 -9.13
C LYS A 207 9.49 -6.32 -9.53
N TYR A 208 10.72 -5.81 -9.52
CA TYR A 208 11.04 -4.46 -10.00
C TYR A 208 10.76 -4.31 -11.49
N GLU A 209 11.26 -5.24 -12.31
CA GLU A 209 11.01 -5.26 -13.76
C GLU A 209 9.51 -5.20 -14.09
N ARG A 210 8.69 -5.98 -13.39
CA ARG A 210 7.24 -6.01 -13.59
C ARG A 210 6.60 -4.66 -13.26
N THR A 211 7.06 -4.02 -12.19
CA THR A 211 6.56 -2.70 -11.77
C THR A 211 6.99 -1.62 -12.75
N ILE A 212 8.26 -1.62 -13.16
CA ILE A 212 8.82 -0.71 -14.16
C ILE A 212 8.03 -0.80 -15.46
N ARG A 213 7.83 -2.02 -16.01
CA ARG A 213 7.04 -2.25 -17.22
C ARG A 213 5.59 -1.77 -17.10
N PHE A 214 4.96 -1.96 -15.93
CA PHE A 214 3.62 -1.45 -15.70
C PHE A 214 3.59 0.08 -15.76
N ILE A 215 4.54 0.76 -15.12
CA ILE A 215 4.65 2.21 -15.14
C ILE A 215 4.91 2.72 -16.57
N GLU A 216 5.85 2.13 -17.30
CA GLU A 216 6.16 2.49 -18.69
C GLU A 216 4.98 2.31 -19.63
N LYS A 217 4.25 1.19 -19.50
CA LYS A 217 3.06 0.90 -20.30
C LYS A 217 1.97 1.95 -20.12
N HIS A 218 1.81 2.48 -18.91
CA HIS A 218 0.69 3.36 -18.53
C HIS A 218 1.07 4.83 -18.37
N TRP A 219 2.32 5.17 -18.63
CA TRP A 219 2.81 6.55 -18.59
C TRP A 219 2.03 7.48 -19.55
N GLN A 220 1.77 7.00 -20.77
CA GLN A 220 1.20 7.79 -21.87
C GLN A 220 -0.32 7.91 -21.85
N ILE A 221 -1.01 7.26 -20.91
CA ILE A 221 -2.47 7.31 -20.82
C ILE A 221 -2.88 8.53 -20.00
N VAL A 222 -2.82 9.71 -20.61
CA VAL A 222 -3.38 10.96 -20.10
C VAL A 222 -4.60 11.35 -20.92
#